data_d1cdabc234c50f65b7f4f3e18304ca5c
#
_entry.id   d1cdabc234c50f65b7f4f3e18304ca5c
#
_cell.length_a   1.000
_cell.length_b   1.000
_cell.length_c   1.000
_cell.angle_alpha   90.00
_cell.angle_beta   90.00
_cell.angle_gamma   90.00
#
_symmetry.space_group_name_H-M   'P 1'
#
loop_
_entity.id
_entity.type
_entity.pdbx_description
1 polymer ?
#
loop_
_entity_poly.entity_id
_entity_poly.type
_entity_poly.pdbx_seq_one_letter_code
_entity_poly.pdbx_strand_id
1 'polypeptide(L)'
;MSADSNEIPAARRTLGTDSITKAMINDNVIDIARLDVSDGANGQFLRTNGAGTLSFGSVASDSGRAYTDWAIKTGTYTAVDKDQLIANSGSAFTITLPSGSAGATVIICNAGAGEVTVGRTSNQKINSAAEDGSLPQGNSVQLVYVDDTIGWFEI
;
A
#
# COMPACT_ATOMS: atom_id res chain seq x y z
N MET A 1 43.92 -38.41 -44.89
CA MET A 1 42.70 -37.90 -44.25
C MET A 1 43.03 -37.75 -42.76
N SER A 2 43.37 -36.55 -42.34
CA SER A 2 43.63 -36.27 -40.94
C SER A 2 42.26 -36.01 -40.27
N ALA A 3 41.87 -36.88 -39.36
CA ALA A 3 40.74 -36.63 -38.49
C ALA A 3 41.14 -35.49 -37.57
N ASP A 4 40.36 -34.43 -37.62
CA ASP A 4 40.48 -33.30 -36.71
C ASP A 4 40.12 -33.77 -35.28
N SER A 5 41.18 -34.11 -34.51
CA SER A 5 41.07 -34.70 -33.18
C SER A 5 40.72 -33.65 -32.10
N ASN A 6 40.23 -32.48 -32.52
CA ASN A 6 39.96 -31.37 -31.58
C ASN A 6 38.48 -31.09 -31.33
N GLU A 7 37.60 -31.96 -31.78
CA GLU A 7 36.18 -31.86 -31.36
C GLU A 7 35.95 -32.55 -30.01
N ILE A 8 35.91 -31.78 -28.98
CA ILE A 8 35.40 -32.26 -27.68
C ILE A 8 33.91 -32.57 -27.89
N PRO A 9 33.45 -33.84 -27.69
CA PRO A 9 32.04 -34.18 -27.82
C PRO A 9 31.18 -33.27 -26.97
N ALA A 10 30.06 -32.76 -27.53
CA ALA A 10 29.18 -31.82 -26.87
C ALA A 10 28.68 -32.27 -25.47
N ALA A 11 28.69 -33.60 -25.25
CA ALA A 11 28.28 -34.21 -23.97
C ALA A 11 29.25 -34.03 -22.80
N ARG A 12 30.42 -33.39 -23.00
CA ARG A 12 31.46 -33.23 -21.98
C ARG A 12 31.95 -31.79 -21.76
N ARG A 13 31.20 -30.79 -22.25
CA ARG A 13 31.54 -29.41 -21.92
C ARG A 13 30.88 -29.04 -20.56
N THR A 14 31.52 -29.46 -19.48
CA THR A 14 31.27 -28.88 -18.16
C THR A 14 32.01 -27.54 -18.09
N LEU A 15 31.22 -26.48 -17.98
CA LEU A 15 31.79 -25.17 -17.64
C LEU A 15 32.23 -25.23 -16.17
N GLY A 16 33.46 -24.83 -15.89
CA GLY A 16 33.96 -24.68 -14.53
C GLY A 16 33.23 -23.52 -13.82
N THR A 17 33.38 -23.44 -12.50
CA THR A 17 32.93 -22.29 -11.72
C THR A 17 33.49 -21.00 -12.32
N ASP A 18 32.65 -19.99 -12.48
CA ASP A 18 33.01 -18.68 -13.07
C ASP A 18 33.49 -18.71 -14.54
N SER A 19 33.17 -19.78 -15.27
CA SER A 19 33.55 -19.92 -16.68
C SER A 19 32.88 -18.92 -17.61
N ILE A 20 31.73 -18.37 -17.20
CA ILE A 20 31.00 -17.31 -17.92
C ILE A 20 31.34 -15.96 -17.28
N THR A 21 32.11 -15.16 -17.98
CA THR A 21 32.44 -13.80 -17.53
C THR A 21 31.47 -12.78 -18.10
N LYS A 22 31.39 -11.60 -17.49
CA LYS A 22 30.56 -10.48 -17.97
C LYS A 22 30.82 -10.15 -19.44
N ALA A 23 32.09 -10.22 -19.90
CA ALA A 23 32.46 -9.94 -21.28
C ALA A 23 31.98 -11.00 -22.31
N MET A 24 31.53 -12.16 -21.84
CA MET A 24 31.00 -13.24 -22.68
C MET A 24 29.48 -13.16 -22.84
N ILE A 25 28.84 -12.28 -22.10
CA ILE A 25 27.37 -12.02 -22.19
C ILE A 25 27.21 -10.70 -22.92
N ASN A 26 26.76 -10.74 -24.17
CA ASN A 26 26.40 -9.52 -24.90
C ASN A 26 25.23 -8.81 -24.26
N ASP A 27 25.11 -7.49 -24.47
CA ASP A 27 23.98 -6.72 -24.03
C ASP A 27 22.67 -7.28 -24.64
N ASN A 28 21.59 -7.27 -23.84
CA ASN A 28 20.25 -7.73 -24.21
C ASN A 28 20.08 -9.23 -24.56
N VAL A 29 21.07 -10.09 -24.22
CA VAL A 29 20.92 -11.55 -24.44
C VAL A 29 20.29 -12.29 -23.27
N ILE A 30 20.20 -11.67 -22.10
CA ILE A 30 19.49 -12.21 -20.95
C ILE A 30 18.10 -11.56 -20.88
N ASP A 31 17.11 -12.30 -21.26
CA ASP A 31 15.70 -11.94 -21.15
C ASP A 31 15.01 -12.73 -20.03
N ILE A 32 13.72 -12.47 -19.81
CA ILE A 32 12.96 -13.11 -18.73
C ILE A 32 12.88 -14.63 -18.89
N ALA A 33 12.91 -15.13 -20.12
CA ALA A 33 12.85 -16.57 -20.38
C ALA A 33 14.15 -17.30 -19.95
N ARG A 34 15.24 -16.57 -19.74
CA ARG A 34 16.54 -17.09 -19.26
C ARG A 34 16.74 -16.89 -17.77
N LEU A 35 15.89 -16.10 -17.13
CA LEU A 35 15.78 -16.02 -15.68
C LEU A 35 14.83 -17.14 -15.24
N ASP A 36 15.17 -17.87 -14.20
CA ASP A 36 14.29 -18.89 -13.62
C ASP A 36 13.17 -18.22 -12.79
N VAL A 37 12.34 -17.45 -13.48
CA VAL A 37 11.20 -16.74 -12.91
C VAL A 37 10.02 -16.85 -13.86
N SER A 38 8.82 -16.96 -13.33
CA SER A 38 7.60 -16.86 -14.13
C SER A 38 7.42 -15.42 -14.62
N ASP A 39 6.80 -15.26 -15.79
CA ASP A 39 6.46 -13.93 -16.31
C ASP A 39 5.54 -13.17 -15.34
N GLY A 40 5.78 -11.88 -15.18
CA GLY A 40 4.98 -11.00 -14.35
C GLY A 40 3.81 -10.36 -15.13
N ALA A 41 2.88 -9.76 -14.40
CA ALA A 41 1.82 -8.95 -15.00
C ALA A 41 2.31 -7.52 -15.27
N ASN A 42 1.59 -6.80 -16.16
CA ASN A 42 1.88 -5.41 -16.44
C ASN A 42 1.89 -4.56 -15.14
N GLY A 43 2.91 -3.74 -14.94
CA GLY A 43 3.08 -2.90 -13.75
C GLY A 43 3.76 -3.59 -12.57
N GLN A 44 4.16 -4.85 -12.70
CA GLN A 44 5.00 -5.52 -11.73
C GLN A 44 6.49 -5.29 -11.99
N PHE A 45 7.29 -5.37 -10.97
CA PHE A 45 8.75 -5.27 -11.03
C PHE A 45 9.41 -6.52 -10.47
N LEU A 46 10.58 -6.83 -11.00
CA LEU A 46 11.39 -7.94 -10.50
C LEU A 46 12.00 -7.58 -9.13
N ARG A 47 11.79 -8.42 -8.15
CA ARG A 47 12.32 -8.24 -6.79
C ARG A 47 13.01 -9.50 -6.28
N THR A 48 13.89 -9.32 -5.32
CA THR A 48 14.50 -10.41 -4.53
C THR A 48 13.83 -10.49 -3.15
N ASN A 49 13.80 -11.69 -2.59
CA ASN A 49 13.38 -11.93 -1.19
C ASN A 49 14.53 -11.77 -0.19
N GLY A 50 15.75 -11.40 -0.64
CA GLY A 50 16.94 -11.33 0.20
C GLY A 50 17.62 -12.70 0.46
N ALA A 51 17.04 -13.79 -0.02
CA ALA A 51 17.53 -15.16 0.15
C ALA A 51 17.81 -15.86 -1.20
N GLY A 52 18.07 -15.08 -2.24
CA GLY A 52 18.46 -15.58 -3.57
C GLY A 52 17.31 -15.95 -4.50
N THR A 53 16.04 -15.72 -4.11
CA THR A 53 14.90 -15.97 -4.98
C THR A 53 14.43 -14.68 -5.65
N LEU A 54 14.23 -14.73 -6.96
CA LEU A 54 13.65 -13.65 -7.75
C LEU A 54 12.15 -13.91 -7.97
N SER A 55 11.34 -12.89 -7.91
CA SER A 55 9.90 -12.95 -8.21
C SER A 55 9.40 -11.60 -8.70
N PHE A 56 8.27 -11.59 -9.43
CA PHE A 56 7.58 -10.34 -9.72
C PHE A 56 6.68 -9.93 -8.58
N GLY A 57 6.64 -8.65 -8.28
CA GLY A 57 5.79 -8.07 -7.25
C GLY A 57 5.22 -6.74 -7.68
N SER A 58 4.04 -6.41 -7.20
CA SER A 58 3.46 -5.10 -7.37
C SER A 58 4.00 -4.16 -6.29
N VAL A 59 4.16 -2.88 -6.61
CA VAL A 59 4.23 -1.84 -5.58
C VAL A 59 2.86 -1.82 -4.93
N ALA A 60 2.80 -1.88 -3.60
CA ALA A 60 1.55 -1.65 -2.93
C ALA A 60 1.03 -0.27 -3.37
N SER A 61 -0.17 -0.21 -3.91
CA SER A 61 -0.75 1.02 -4.48
C SER A 61 -0.82 2.17 -3.47
N ASP A 62 -0.62 1.85 -2.21
CA ASP A 62 -0.73 2.78 -1.08
C ASP A 62 0.61 3.04 -0.37
N SER A 63 1.73 2.50 -0.89
CA SER A 63 3.06 2.69 -0.31
C SER A 63 3.55 4.12 -0.55
N GLY A 64 3.47 4.95 0.46
CA GLY A 64 4.00 6.31 0.47
C GLY A 64 2.97 7.42 0.32
N ARG A 65 1.68 7.11 0.19
CA ARG A 65 0.62 8.11 0.29
C ARG A 65 0.32 8.40 1.77
N ALA A 66 0.17 9.66 2.09
CA ALA A 66 -0.26 10.07 3.43
C ALA A 66 -1.73 9.69 3.70
N TYR A 67 -2.55 9.69 2.62
CA TYR A 67 -3.98 9.42 2.68
C TYR A 67 -4.43 8.58 1.48
N THR A 68 -5.59 7.92 1.61
CA THR A 68 -6.30 7.27 0.51
C THR A 68 -6.91 8.31 -0.45
N ASP A 69 -7.47 7.87 -1.56
CA ASP A 69 -8.25 8.78 -2.42
C ASP A 69 -9.56 9.19 -1.72
N TRP A 70 -10.07 10.37 -2.04
CA TRP A 70 -11.34 10.85 -1.48
C TRP A 70 -12.49 9.90 -1.76
N ALA A 71 -13.24 9.54 -0.72
CA ALA A 71 -14.42 8.68 -0.82
C ALA A 71 -15.68 9.43 -0.38
N ILE A 72 -16.73 9.39 -1.20
CA ILE A 72 -18.01 9.98 -0.87
C ILE A 72 -18.84 8.97 -0.06
N LYS A 73 -19.37 9.41 1.08
CA LYS A 73 -20.25 8.63 1.96
C LYS A 73 -21.60 9.30 2.08
N THR A 74 -22.66 8.53 1.89
CA THR A 74 -24.06 9.00 1.96
C THR A 74 -24.83 8.39 3.14
N GLY A 75 -24.18 7.65 4.01
CA GLY A 75 -24.73 6.97 5.17
C GLY A 75 -23.64 6.50 6.12
N THR A 76 -24.06 5.85 7.20
CA THR A 76 -23.18 5.35 8.27
C THR A 76 -22.00 4.56 7.73
N TYR A 77 -20.80 4.89 8.22
CA TYR A 77 -19.56 4.31 7.78
C TYR A 77 -18.57 4.20 8.95
N THR A 78 -17.80 3.13 8.98
CA THR A 78 -16.65 3.02 9.89
C THR A 78 -15.39 3.33 9.09
N ALA A 79 -14.72 4.41 9.47
CA ALA A 79 -13.49 4.86 8.82
C ALA A 79 -12.33 3.88 9.08
N VAL A 80 -11.33 3.92 8.21
CA VAL A 80 -10.05 3.26 8.39
C VAL A 80 -8.92 4.30 8.42
N ASP A 81 -7.73 3.88 8.86
CA ASP A 81 -6.57 4.78 8.87
C ASP A 81 -6.30 5.35 7.46
N LYS A 82 -6.00 6.65 7.40
CA LYS A 82 -5.72 7.45 6.21
C LYS A 82 -6.93 7.74 5.31
N ASP A 83 -8.13 7.47 5.76
CA ASP A 83 -9.34 7.83 5.01
C ASP A 83 -9.47 9.34 4.81
N GLN A 84 -9.83 9.73 3.58
CA GLN A 84 -10.32 11.05 3.23
C GLN A 84 -11.78 10.94 2.79
N LEU A 85 -12.69 11.48 3.58
CA LEU A 85 -14.13 11.25 3.43
C LEU A 85 -14.87 12.55 3.13
N ILE A 86 -15.77 12.50 2.16
CA ILE A 86 -16.78 13.54 1.93
C ILE A 86 -18.13 12.95 2.29
N ALA A 87 -18.71 13.41 3.40
CA ALA A 87 -20.08 13.12 3.77
C ALA A 87 -21.04 13.94 2.89
N ASN A 88 -21.91 13.27 2.15
CA ASN A 88 -22.87 13.94 1.25
C ASN A 88 -24.25 13.31 1.38
N SER A 89 -24.99 13.72 2.41
CA SER A 89 -26.34 13.24 2.69
C SER A 89 -27.24 14.39 3.15
N GLY A 90 -28.50 14.36 2.77
CA GLY A 90 -29.52 15.27 3.32
C GLY A 90 -30.00 14.87 4.71
N SER A 91 -29.70 13.65 5.16
CA SER A 91 -30.07 13.14 6.49
C SER A 91 -28.81 12.96 7.35
N ALA A 92 -28.96 13.18 8.64
CA ALA A 92 -27.88 12.96 9.59
C ALA A 92 -27.45 11.48 9.63
N PHE A 93 -26.15 11.24 9.80
CA PHE A 93 -25.59 9.90 9.94
C PHE A 93 -24.25 9.94 10.71
N THR A 94 -23.74 8.76 11.05
CA THR A 94 -22.51 8.63 11.83
C THR A 94 -21.37 8.12 10.97
N ILE A 95 -20.21 8.77 11.07
CA ILE A 95 -18.92 8.21 10.65
C ILE A 95 -18.16 7.85 11.92
N THR A 96 -17.94 6.56 12.13
CA THR A 96 -17.23 6.04 13.30
C THR A 96 -15.74 6.00 13.01
N LEU A 97 -14.92 6.59 13.89
CA LEU A 97 -13.47 6.55 13.82
C LEU A 97 -12.97 5.11 14.02
N PRO A 98 -11.88 4.70 13.38
CA PRO A 98 -11.31 3.37 13.58
C PRO A 98 -10.73 3.21 14.98
N SER A 99 -10.40 1.99 15.37
CA SER A 99 -9.54 1.77 16.53
C SER A 99 -8.20 2.46 16.28
N GLY A 100 -7.86 3.46 17.08
CA GLY A 100 -6.69 4.30 16.88
C GLY A 100 -5.39 3.58 17.22
N SER A 101 -4.38 3.88 16.44
CA SER A 101 -2.97 3.62 16.76
C SER A 101 -2.20 4.94 16.58
N ALA A 102 -1.15 5.15 17.36
CA ALA A 102 -0.42 6.41 17.33
C ALA A 102 -0.01 6.82 15.91
N GLY A 103 -0.41 8.01 15.49
CA GLY A 103 -0.20 8.54 14.14
C GLY A 103 -1.26 8.15 13.10
N ALA A 104 -2.27 7.34 13.43
CA ALA A 104 -3.42 7.11 12.55
C ALA A 104 -4.16 8.42 12.27
N THR A 105 -4.67 8.59 11.04
CA THR A 105 -5.28 9.84 10.59
C THR A 105 -6.58 9.58 9.83
N VAL A 106 -7.56 10.48 10.02
CA VAL A 106 -8.82 10.51 9.25
C VAL A 106 -9.18 11.95 8.94
N ILE A 107 -9.62 12.22 7.71
CA ILE A 107 -10.17 13.52 7.30
C ILE A 107 -11.64 13.32 6.95
N ILE A 108 -12.51 14.17 7.46
CA ILE A 108 -13.95 14.15 7.17
C ILE A 108 -14.39 15.57 6.79
N CYS A 109 -15.02 15.71 5.62
CA CYS A 109 -15.66 16.94 5.17
C CYS A 109 -17.15 16.68 5.04
N ASN A 110 -18.00 17.54 5.63
CA ASN A 110 -19.45 17.44 5.47
C ASN A 110 -19.94 18.41 4.38
N ALA A 111 -20.20 17.89 3.20
CA ALA A 111 -20.79 18.62 2.07
C ALA A 111 -22.32 18.55 2.07
N GLY A 112 -22.91 17.55 2.74
CA GLY A 112 -24.35 17.32 2.80
C GLY A 112 -25.06 18.21 3.82
N ALA A 113 -26.39 18.36 3.66
CA ALA A 113 -27.21 19.15 4.59
C ALA A 113 -27.44 18.44 5.94
N GLY A 114 -27.30 17.11 5.98
CA GLY A 114 -27.42 16.33 7.22
C GLY A 114 -26.16 16.48 8.08
N GLU A 115 -26.38 16.62 9.39
CA GLU A 115 -25.28 16.66 10.35
C GLU A 115 -24.54 15.30 10.39
N VAL A 116 -23.22 15.32 10.48
CA VAL A 116 -22.42 14.12 10.66
C VAL A 116 -21.99 14.00 12.11
N THR A 117 -22.33 12.88 12.74
CA THR A 117 -21.74 12.51 14.02
C THR A 117 -20.38 11.83 13.77
N VAL A 118 -19.32 12.37 14.34
CA VAL A 118 -18.01 11.73 14.37
C VAL A 118 -17.96 10.81 15.58
N GLY A 119 -18.32 9.55 15.35
CA GLY A 119 -18.45 8.55 16.40
C GLY A 119 -17.10 7.97 16.82
N ARG A 120 -16.97 7.66 18.09
CA ARG A 120 -15.78 7.00 18.66
C ARG A 120 -15.92 5.48 18.58
N THR A 121 -14.82 4.79 18.46
CA THR A 121 -14.76 3.33 18.64
C THR A 121 -14.42 3.01 20.09
N SER A 122 -15.22 2.14 20.74
CA SER A 122 -15.01 1.69 22.13
C SER A 122 -14.94 2.87 23.11
N ASN A 123 -13.93 2.88 23.97
CA ASN A 123 -13.75 3.91 25.01
C ASN A 123 -12.75 5.00 24.58
N GLN A 124 -12.43 5.11 23.29
CA GLN A 124 -11.52 6.13 22.81
C GLN A 124 -12.11 7.54 23.02
N LYS A 125 -11.25 8.52 23.04
CA LYS A 125 -11.63 9.92 23.25
C LYS A 125 -11.46 10.73 21.96
N ILE A 126 -12.11 11.87 21.90
CA ILE A 126 -11.82 12.94 20.94
C ILE A 126 -11.45 14.17 21.75
N ASN A 127 -10.27 14.77 21.49
CA ASN A 127 -9.77 15.93 22.23
C ASN A 127 -9.80 15.74 23.76
N SER A 128 -9.42 14.56 24.25
CA SER A 128 -9.45 14.14 25.66
C SER A 128 -10.86 13.98 26.27
N ALA A 129 -11.94 14.22 25.50
CA ALA A 129 -13.33 14.05 25.93
C ALA A 129 -13.88 12.68 25.53
N ALA A 130 -14.67 12.08 26.41
CA ALA A 130 -15.37 10.83 26.14
C ALA A 130 -16.73 11.09 25.48
N GLU A 131 -16.75 11.93 24.44
CA GLU A 131 -17.94 12.37 23.72
C GLU A 131 -17.71 12.24 22.20
N ASP A 132 -18.78 12.00 21.45
CA ASP A 132 -18.75 12.00 20.00
C ASP A 132 -18.74 13.43 19.47
N GLY A 133 -18.08 13.63 18.33
CA GLY A 133 -18.03 14.94 17.67
C GLY A 133 -19.27 15.20 16.82
N SER A 134 -19.60 16.47 16.61
CA SER A 134 -20.61 16.92 15.65
C SER A 134 -19.96 17.73 14.55
N LEU A 135 -20.27 17.39 13.29
CA LEU A 135 -19.73 18.06 12.10
C LEU A 135 -20.89 18.60 11.24
N PRO A 136 -21.30 19.86 11.43
CA PRO A 136 -22.33 20.50 10.63
C PRO A 136 -21.94 20.64 9.16
N GLN A 137 -22.92 20.90 8.30
CA GLN A 137 -22.69 21.17 6.88
C GLN A 137 -21.64 22.27 6.66
N GLY A 138 -20.76 22.05 5.70
CA GLY A 138 -19.70 22.98 5.30
C GLY A 138 -18.45 22.91 6.18
N ASN A 139 -18.48 22.14 7.24
CA ASN A 139 -17.32 21.96 8.12
C ASN A 139 -16.51 20.74 7.70
N SER A 140 -15.23 20.79 8.07
CA SER A 140 -14.28 19.67 7.91
C SER A 140 -13.45 19.51 9.18
N VAL A 141 -13.00 18.29 9.42
CA VAL A 141 -12.13 17.97 10.54
C VAL A 141 -11.04 17.01 10.06
N GLN A 142 -9.81 17.27 10.48
CA GLN A 142 -8.72 16.32 10.40
C GLN A 142 -8.39 15.83 11.80
N LEU A 143 -8.33 14.53 11.96
CA LEU A 143 -8.09 13.89 13.25
C LEU A 143 -6.85 13.02 13.18
N VAL A 144 -6.02 13.09 14.21
CA VAL A 144 -4.83 12.25 14.39
C VAL A 144 -4.96 11.54 15.75
N TYR A 145 -4.78 10.24 15.77
CA TYR A 145 -4.75 9.51 17.05
C TYR A 145 -3.41 9.70 17.73
N VAL A 146 -3.44 10.17 18.97
CA VAL A 146 -2.24 10.43 19.77
C VAL A 146 -1.94 9.25 20.69
N ASP A 147 -2.81 9.01 21.67
CA ASP A 147 -2.71 7.95 22.68
C ASP A 147 -4.07 7.71 23.35
N ASP A 148 -4.15 6.81 24.32
CA ASP A 148 -5.39 6.49 25.04
C ASP A 148 -5.85 7.61 26.00
N THR A 149 -4.99 8.58 26.32
CA THR A 149 -5.32 9.71 27.21
C THR A 149 -5.99 10.84 26.44
N ILE A 150 -5.43 11.20 25.30
CA ILE A 150 -5.93 12.26 24.41
C ILE A 150 -6.97 11.70 23.43
N GLY A 151 -6.71 10.52 22.90
CA GLY A 151 -7.53 9.91 21.84
C GLY A 151 -7.23 10.49 20.47
N TRP A 152 -8.26 10.74 19.70
CA TRP A 152 -8.25 11.45 18.45
C TRP A 152 -8.17 12.94 18.68
N PHE A 153 -7.15 13.57 18.13
CA PHE A 153 -6.90 15.00 18.30
C PHE A 153 -7.17 15.75 17.00
N GLU A 154 -7.95 16.80 17.08
CA GLU A 154 -8.29 17.67 15.94
C GLU A 154 -7.14 18.63 15.64
N ILE A 155 -6.73 18.73 14.36
CA ILE A 155 -5.67 19.59 13.86
C ILE A 155 -6.12 20.45 12.68
#